data_5c744e6db0d493a3c204e5fdf85b9366
#
_entry.id   5c744e6db0d493a3c204e5fdf85b9366
#
_cell.length_a   1.000
_cell.length_b   1.000
_cell.length_c   1.000
_cell.angle_alpha   90.00
_cell.angle_beta   90.00
_cell.angle_gamma   90.00
#
_symmetry.space_group_name_H-M   'P 1'
#
loop_
_entity.id
_entity.type
_entity.pdbx_description
1 polymer ?
#
loop_
_entity_poly.entity_id
_entity_poly.type
_entity_poly.pdbx_seq_one_letter_code
_entity_poly.pdbx_strand_id
1 'polypeptide(L)'
;MLKVLMACVWLLGSAYGAIAQAASVVFLNPGRSSETFWVSYAQFMQAGAKDLGLDLRVRYSERDNQVTLAHAREALLGTGRPDYLVLVNEQYVAPQIMRMAQGSGVKLLIVNNALTPDQTQLLDAYHDTRLIGSMVADDEQAGYLMLTDLLRQHGPIASGATLDLLAFSGAKTTPAAQLREQGLRRALAEHPQVRLRQLVYGEWNRQRAYEQATQMLKRYPQSALVWSANDEMALGAMQALQDSGRVPGKDVLFSAVNSSPQILAARLDGRLSTLVAGHFTLGGWAMVLIHDEAKGVDIGALGGRNRQQALFQLIEVAQARRLMGPMRSVEFRALSAVGKPPSYRYPFSLQLLLR
;
A
#
# COMPACT_ATOMS: atom_id res chain seq x y z
N MET A 1 30.56 78.13 -21.64
CA MET A 1 29.20 77.58 -21.51
C MET A 1 29.29 76.05 -21.76
N LEU A 2 29.40 75.27 -20.71
CA LEU A 2 29.66 73.83 -20.76
C LEU A 2 28.34 73.11 -20.51
N LYS A 3 27.82 72.39 -21.50
CA LYS A 3 26.60 71.58 -21.37
C LYS A 3 26.97 70.20 -20.81
N VAL A 4 26.48 69.88 -19.58
CA VAL A 4 26.58 68.58 -18.95
C VAL A 4 25.47 67.70 -19.48
N LEU A 5 25.79 66.60 -20.21
CA LEU A 5 24.87 65.59 -20.62
C LEU A 5 24.78 64.58 -19.46
N MET A 6 23.59 64.47 -18.87
CA MET A 6 23.26 63.47 -17.83
C MET A 6 22.76 62.22 -18.51
N ALA A 7 23.53 61.14 -18.56
CA ALA A 7 23.15 59.83 -19.10
C ALA A 7 22.44 59.02 -17.98
N CYS A 8 21.13 58.84 -18.13
CA CYS A 8 20.35 57.90 -17.33
C CYS A 8 20.61 56.47 -17.80
N VAL A 9 21.40 55.73 -17.06
CA VAL A 9 21.57 54.29 -17.25
C VAL A 9 20.36 53.56 -16.60
N TRP A 10 19.44 53.07 -17.44
CA TRP A 10 18.39 52.17 -17.00
C TRP A 10 19.00 50.80 -16.75
N LEU A 11 19.15 50.41 -15.46
CA LEU A 11 19.41 49.04 -15.03
C LEU A 11 18.12 48.22 -15.20
N LEU A 12 17.98 47.56 -16.33
CA LEU A 12 17.03 46.48 -16.51
C LEU A 12 17.50 45.30 -15.70
N GLY A 13 17.05 45.22 -14.45
CA GLY A 13 17.17 44.03 -13.62
C GLY A 13 16.37 42.90 -14.23
N SER A 14 17.05 42.02 -14.99
CA SER A 14 16.48 40.75 -15.44
C SER A 14 16.19 39.91 -14.23
N ALA A 15 14.96 39.94 -13.72
CA ALA A 15 14.47 38.96 -12.78
C ALA A 15 14.42 37.60 -13.52
N TYR A 16 15.53 36.88 -13.52
CA TYR A 16 15.49 35.45 -13.81
C TYR A 16 14.64 34.79 -12.72
N GLY A 17 13.37 34.65 -12.99
CA GLY A 17 12.52 33.77 -12.21
C GLY A 17 13.14 32.37 -12.28
N ALA A 18 13.76 31.94 -11.19
CA ALA A 18 14.20 30.56 -11.06
C ALA A 18 12.98 29.69 -11.35
N ILE A 19 12.97 29.01 -12.50
CA ILE A 19 12.00 27.97 -12.79
C ILE A 19 12.18 26.97 -11.66
N ALA A 20 11.23 26.95 -10.71
CA ALA A 20 11.26 25.99 -9.62
C ALA A 20 11.26 24.60 -10.24
N GLN A 21 12.42 23.95 -10.28
CA GLN A 21 12.56 22.61 -10.81
C GLN A 21 11.62 21.68 -10.03
N ALA A 22 10.86 20.86 -10.75
CA ALA A 22 10.01 19.85 -10.14
C ALA A 22 10.85 18.93 -9.26
N ALA A 23 10.42 18.70 -8.01
CA ALA A 23 11.12 17.75 -7.16
C ALA A 23 11.07 16.37 -7.77
N SER A 24 12.24 15.73 -7.85
CA SER A 24 12.42 14.42 -8.48
C SER A 24 12.26 13.29 -7.45
N VAL A 25 11.47 12.28 -7.83
CA VAL A 25 11.11 11.15 -6.94
C VAL A 25 11.41 9.84 -7.65
N VAL A 26 12.08 8.92 -6.98
CA VAL A 26 12.20 7.53 -7.43
C VAL A 26 11.42 6.65 -6.47
N PHE A 27 10.51 5.82 -7.00
CA PHE A 27 9.82 4.79 -6.24
C PHE A 27 10.40 3.42 -6.54
N LEU A 28 10.96 2.76 -5.52
CA LEU A 28 11.39 1.35 -5.57
C LEU A 28 10.17 0.47 -5.29
N ASN A 29 9.51 0.07 -6.36
CA ASN A 29 8.34 -0.79 -6.29
C ASN A 29 8.77 -2.25 -6.17
N PRO A 30 8.44 -2.97 -5.07
CA PRO A 30 8.91 -4.35 -4.87
C PRO A 30 8.17 -5.38 -5.71
N GLY A 31 7.02 -5.02 -6.29
CA GLY A 31 6.16 -5.92 -7.06
C GLY A 31 6.68 -6.24 -8.46
N ARG A 32 5.95 -7.15 -9.10
CA ARG A 32 6.12 -7.36 -10.54
C ARG A 32 5.45 -6.26 -11.33
N SER A 33 6.02 -5.94 -12.47
CA SER A 33 5.43 -4.97 -13.42
C SER A 33 4.06 -5.41 -13.99
N SER A 34 3.71 -6.69 -13.82
CA SER A 34 2.41 -7.28 -14.16
C SER A 34 1.49 -7.51 -12.95
N GLU A 35 1.93 -7.23 -11.73
CA GLU A 35 1.16 -7.47 -10.50
C GLU A 35 0.14 -6.36 -10.27
N THR A 36 -1.14 -6.69 -10.38
CA THR A 36 -2.26 -5.74 -10.40
C THR A 36 -2.24 -4.76 -9.23
N PHE A 37 -1.96 -5.21 -8.01
CA PHE A 37 -1.88 -4.34 -6.84
C PHE A 37 -0.80 -3.27 -7.00
N TRP A 38 0.43 -3.68 -7.35
CA TRP A 38 1.56 -2.75 -7.46
C TRP A 38 1.48 -1.85 -8.69
N VAL A 39 0.81 -2.31 -9.76
CA VAL A 39 0.47 -1.47 -10.91
C VAL A 39 -0.53 -0.39 -10.52
N SER A 40 -1.63 -0.74 -9.84
CA SER A 40 -2.64 0.21 -9.37
C SER A 40 -2.05 1.21 -8.37
N TYR A 41 -1.17 0.75 -7.47
CA TYR A 41 -0.44 1.59 -6.53
C TYR A 41 0.40 2.64 -7.25
N ALA A 42 1.20 2.21 -8.23
CA ALA A 42 2.05 3.09 -9.04
C ALA A 42 1.23 4.06 -9.90
N GLN A 43 0.13 3.61 -10.49
CA GLN A 43 -0.78 4.47 -11.26
C GLN A 43 -1.38 5.59 -10.41
N PHE A 44 -1.84 5.27 -9.20
CA PHE A 44 -2.37 6.28 -8.28
C PHE A 44 -1.28 7.23 -7.79
N MET A 45 -0.06 6.73 -7.58
CA MET A 45 1.12 7.53 -7.29
C MET A 45 1.49 8.48 -8.43
N GLN A 46 1.46 8.01 -9.68
CA GLN A 46 1.70 8.81 -10.88
C GLN A 46 0.64 9.91 -11.06
N ALA A 47 -0.64 9.60 -10.78
CA ALA A 47 -1.71 10.58 -10.81
C ALA A 47 -1.46 11.72 -9.81
N GLY A 48 -1.05 11.38 -8.57
CA GLY A 48 -0.68 12.36 -7.55
C GLY A 48 0.55 13.18 -7.96
N ALA A 49 1.60 12.53 -8.44
CA ALA A 49 2.83 13.21 -8.89
C ALA A 49 2.54 14.20 -10.02
N LYS A 50 1.75 13.80 -11.02
CA LYS A 50 1.35 14.65 -12.14
C LYS A 50 0.59 15.90 -11.69
N ASP A 51 -0.42 15.73 -10.83
CA ASP A 51 -1.22 16.86 -10.33
C ASP A 51 -0.39 17.81 -9.46
N LEU A 52 0.54 17.28 -8.67
CA LEU A 52 1.40 18.07 -7.77
C LEU A 52 2.65 18.64 -8.44
N GLY A 53 2.92 18.30 -9.70
CA GLY A 53 4.09 18.77 -10.44
C GLY A 53 5.41 18.15 -9.96
N LEU A 54 5.39 16.86 -9.58
CA LEU A 54 6.56 16.08 -9.20
C LEU A 54 7.04 15.23 -10.39
N ASP A 55 8.37 15.05 -10.53
CA ASP A 55 8.98 14.13 -11.51
C ASP A 55 9.14 12.75 -10.88
N LEU A 56 8.18 11.84 -11.11
CA LEU A 56 8.16 10.49 -10.55
C LEU A 56 8.67 9.45 -11.54
N ARG A 57 9.66 8.68 -11.13
CA ARG A 57 10.14 7.47 -11.81
C ARG A 57 9.87 6.24 -10.96
N VAL A 58 9.19 5.23 -11.53
CA VAL A 58 8.88 3.95 -10.86
C VAL A 58 9.84 2.89 -11.36
N ARG A 59 10.46 2.13 -10.44
CA ARG A 59 11.38 1.03 -10.70
C ARG A 59 10.80 -0.25 -10.09
N TYR A 60 10.32 -1.16 -10.92
CA TYR A 60 9.81 -2.47 -10.48
C TYR A 60 10.95 -3.43 -10.20
N SER A 61 10.88 -4.14 -9.09
CA SER A 61 11.93 -5.06 -8.64
C SER A 61 11.55 -6.54 -8.83
N GLU A 62 10.43 -6.83 -9.46
CA GLU A 62 9.97 -8.18 -9.85
C GLU A 62 9.98 -9.20 -8.68
N ARG A 63 9.72 -8.72 -7.45
CA ARG A 63 9.79 -9.51 -6.19
C ARG A 63 11.21 -10.00 -5.84
N ASP A 64 12.24 -9.39 -6.42
CA ASP A 64 13.64 -9.70 -6.14
C ASP A 64 14.31 -8.56 -5.36
N ASN A 65 14.73 -8.84 -4.13
CA ASN A 65 15.42 -7.88 -3.27
C ASN A 65 16.80 -7.46 -3.81
N GLN A 66 17.49 -8.31 -4.58
CA GLN A 66 18.75 -7.92 -5.20
C GLN A 66 18.53 -6.86 -6.29
N VAL A 67 17.44 -6.98 -7.04
CA VAL A 67 17.02 -5.96 -8.01
C VAL A 67 16.63 -4.66 -7.28
N THR A 68 15.89 -4.76 -6.15
CA THR A 68 15.57 -3.58 -5.32
C THR A 68 16.84 -2.87 -4.85
N LEU A 69 17.84 -3.61 -4.38
CA LEU A 69 19.12 -3.06 -3.92
C LEU A 69 19.95 -2.48 -5.06
N ALA A 70 19.90 -3.07 -6.25
CA ALA A 70 20.56 -2.54 -7.44
C ALA A 70 19.94 -1.20 -7.86
N HIS A 71 18.61 -1.11 -7.91
CA HIS A 71 17.90 0.14 -8.18
C HIS A 71 18.17 1.21 -7.11
N ALA A 72 18.24 0.82 -5.83
CA ALA A 72 18.60 1.73 -4.76
C ALA A 72 20.02 2.28 -4.93
N ARG A 73 20.97 1.42 -5.27
CA ARG A 73 22.38 1.81 -5.53
C ARG A 73 22.46 2.78 -6.69
N GLU A 74 21.78 2.51 -7.80
CA GLU A 74 21.72 3.43 -8.95
C GLU A 74 21.16 4.80 -8.53
N ALA A 75 20.05 4.83 -7.79
CA ALA A 75 19.41 6.06 -7.38
C ALA A 75 20.22 6.87 -6.35
N LEU A 76 20.94 6.21 -5.44
CA LEU A 76 21.62 6.86 -4.33
C LEU A 76 23.08 7.20 -4.61
N LEU A 77 23.76 6.39 -5.43
CA LEU A 77 25.21 6.52 -5.70
C LEU A 77 25.51 6.96 -7.15
N GLY A 78 24.51 6.93 -8.04
CA GLY A 78 24.62 7.38 -9.43
C GLY A 78 24.74 8.90 -9.55
N THR A 79 24.94 9.39 -10.78
CA THR A 79 25.09 10.83 -11.09
C THR A 79 23.76 11.58 -11.12
N GLY A 80 22.64 10.90 -11.38
CA GLY A 80 21.27 11.47 -11.46
C GLY A 80 20.44 11.18 -10.21
N ARG A 81 20.96 11.58 -9.03
CA ARG A 81 20.26 11.34 -7.75
C ARG A 81 18.93 12.07 -7.71
N PRO A 82 17.84 11.42 -7.26
CA PRO A 82 16.58 12.11 -7.01
C PRO A 82 16.64 12.94 -5.72
N ASP A 83 15.70 13.88 -5.57
CA ASP A 83 15.50 14.58 -4.31
C ASP A 83 14.93 13.62 -3.24
N TYR A 84 14.06 12.68 -3.68
CA TYR A 84 13.37 11.73 -2.81
C TYR A 84 13.46 10.30 -3.35
N LEU A 85 13.69 9.36 -2.45
CA LEU A 85 13.56 7.93 -2.69
C LEU A 85 12.42 7.37 -1.84
N VAL A 86 11.40 6.84 -2.49
CA VAL A 86 10.30 6.14 -1.84
C VAL A 86 10.57 4.64 -1.91
N LEU A 87 10.47 3.95 -0.79
CA LEU A 87 10.75 2.53 -0.69
C LEU A 87 9.73 1.80 0.18
N VAL A 88 9.63 0.50 -0.03
CA VAL A 88 8.83 -0.42 0.77
C VAL A 88 9.79 -1.33 1.54
N ASN A 89 9.55 -1.53 2.84
CA ASN A 89 10.34 -2.47 3.64
C ASN A 89 9.93 -3.93 3.36
N GLU A 90 9.90 -4.30 2.09
CA GLU A 90 9.60 -5.67 1.67
C GLU A 90 10.77 -6.58 2.07
N GLN A 91 10.45 -7.72 2.70
CA GLN A 91 11.44 -8.66 3.20
C GLN A 91 12.59 -8.00 4.00
N TYR A 92 12.27 -6.94 4.74
CA TYR A 92 13.19 -6.21 5.62
C TYR A 92 14.37 -5.51 4.94
N VAL A 93 14.24 -5.12 3.66
CA VAL A 93 15.33 -4.54 2.86
C VAL A 93 15.68 -3.10 3.25
N ALA A 94 14.76 -2.35 3.90
CA ALA A 94 14.92 -0.93 4.15
C ALA A 94 16.20 -0.53 4.90
N PRO A 95 16.67 -1.22 5.96
CA PRO A 95 17.88 -0.84 6.67
C PRO A 95 19.13 -0.82 5.78
N GLN A 96 19.22 -1.73 4.80
CA GLN A 96 20.34 -1.76 3.87
C GLN A 96 20.29 -0.57 2.91
N ILE A 97 19.10 -0.20 2.41
CA ILE A 97 18.92 0.99 1.56
C ILE A 97 19.22 2.27 2.34
N MET A 98 18.75 2.37 3.59
CA MET A 98 19.00 3.52 4.45
C MET A 98 20.50 3.73 4.73
N ARG A 99 21.25 2.65 4.94
CA ARG A 99 22.73 2.74 5.04
C ARG A 99 23.37 3.25 3.75
N MET A 100 22.91 2.82 2.57
CA MET A 100 23.41 3.34 1.29
C MET A 100 23.06 4.81 1.07
N ALA A 101 21.97 5.30 1.67
CA ALA A 101 21.53 6.67 1.54
C ALA A 101 22.36 7.67 2.39
N GLN A 102 23.16 7.18 3.34
CA GLN A 102 24.00 8.04 4.18
C GLN A 102 24.95 8.89 3.31
N GLY A 103 24.96 10.20 3.56
CA GLY A 103 25.77 11.16 2.80
C GLY A 103 25.30 11.41 1.35
N SER A 104 24.27 10.72 0.83
CA SER A 104 23.79 10.92 -0.54
C SER A 104 23.08 12.26 -0.77
N GLY A 105 22.53 12.85 0.29
CA GLY A 105 21.66 14.02 0.21
C GLY A 105 20.19 13.70 -0.13
N VAL A 106 19.88 12.46 -0.55
CA VAL A 106 18.53 12.02 -0.93
C VAL A 106 17.66 11.82 0.32
N LYS A 107 16.44 12.36 0.30
CA LYS A 107 15.45 12.15 1.37
C LYS A 107 14.69 10.86 1.16
N LEU A 108 14.35 10.15 2.24
CA LEU A 108 13.69 8.84 2.19
C LEU A 108 12.28 8.92 2.74
N LEU A 109 11.32 8.25 2.08
CA LEU A 109 9.99 7.98 2.60
C LEU A 109 9.71 6.48 2.51
N ILE A 110 9.33 5.85 3.63
CA ILE A 110 8.95 4.44 3.66
C ILE A 110 7.43 4.36 3.54
N VAL A 111 6.95 3.50 2.64
CA VAL A 111 5.50 3.32 2.42
C VAL A 111 5.12 1.84 2.48
N ASN A 112 3.84 1.57 2.71
CA ASN A 112 3.21 0.25 2.73
C ASN A 112 3.70 -0.69 3.84
N ASN A 113 4.98 -0.99 3.94
CA ASN A 113 5.60 -1.78 5.01
C ASN A 113 6.59 -0.91 5.78
N ALA A 114 6.30 -0.64 7.07
CA ALA A 114 7.19 0.14 7.95
C ALA A 114 8.43 -0.66 8.37
N LEU A 115 9.36 0.03 9.01
CA LEU A 115 10.43 -0.59 9.78
C LEU A 115 9.83 -1.37 10.95
N THR A 116 10.45 -2.50 11.29
CA THR A 116 10.13 -3.19 12.55
C THR A 116 10.70 -2.42 13.74
N PRO A 117 10.21 -2.66 14.98
CA PRO A 117 10.78 -2.03 16.17
C PRO A 117 12.30 -2.21 16.28
N ASP A 118 12.79 -3.43 16.04
CA ASP A 118 14.24 -3.73 16.08
C ASP A 118 15.01 -2.95 15.00
N GLN A 119 14.46 -2.85 13.80
CA GLN A 119 15.06 -2.05 12.73
C GLN A 119 15.11 -0.57 13.09
N THR A 120 14.05 -0.05 13.71
CA THR A 120 14.00 1.35 14.17
C THR A 120 15.10 1.59 15.21
N GLN A 121 15.25 0.73 16.21
CA GLN A 121 16.32 0.85 17.21
C GLN A 121 17.70 0.81 16.59
N LEU A 122 17.95 -0.08 15.64
CA LEU A 122 19.23 -0.17 14.93
C LEU A 122 19.55 1.09 14.11
N LEU A 123 18.53 1.79 13.61
CA LEU A 123 18.68 2.97 12.77
C LEU A 123 18.74 4.28 13.57
N ASP A 124 18.18 4.33 14.76
CA ASP A 124 18.33 5.47 15.68
C ASP A 124 19.80 5.71 16.05
N ALA A 125 20.66 4.70 15.91
CA ALA A 125 22.12 4.83 16.03
C ALA A 125 22.79 5.46 14.79
N TYR A 126 22.08 5.65 13.67
CA TYR A 126 22.61 6.24 12.43
C TYR A 126 22.02 7.64 12.21
N HIS A 127 22.65 8.65 12.79
CA HIS A 127 22.17 10.04 12.78
C HIS A 127 22.10 10.72 11.40
N ASP A 128 22.54 10.07 10.32
CA ASP A 128 22.71 10.70 9.00
C ASP A 128 21.71 10.25 7.91
N THR A 129 20.65 9.54 8.28
CA THR A 129 19.59 9.19 7.33
C THR A 129 18.54 10.30 7.26
N ARG A 130 18.28 10.81 6.05
CA ARG A 130 17.21 11.79 5.83
C ARG A 130 15.82 11.12 5.69
N LEU A 131 15.50 10.22 6.61
CA LEU A 131 14.17 9.63 6.67
C LEU A 131 13.16 10.71 7.08
N ILE A 132 12.33 11.16 6.12
CA ILE A 132 11.27 12.13 6.39
C ILE A 132 10.08 11.49 7.10
N GLY A 133 9.93 10.16 7.02
CA GLY A 133 8.92 9.42 7.75
C GLY A 133 8.52 8.11 7.08
N SER A 134 7.45 7.54 7.62
CA SER A 134 6.78 6.38 7.02
C SER A 134 5.27 6.60 6.94
N MET A 135 4.63 5.98 5.94
CA MET A 135 3.17 5.95 5.81
C MET A 135 2.70 4.56 5.41
N VAL A 136 1.93 3.92 6.27
CA VAL A 136 1.44 2.55 6.11
C VAL A 136 -0.06 2.47 6.35
N ALA A 137 -0.70 1.44 5.84
CA ALA A 137 -2.07 1.11 6.19
C ALA A 137 -2.12 0.25 7.47
N ASP A 138 -3.29 0.13 8.08
CA ASP A 138 -3.52 -0.73 9.25
C ASP A 138 -3.80 -2.17 8.81
N ASP A 139 -2.74 -2.90 8.46
CA ASP A 139 -2.84 -4.29 7.99
C ASP A 139 -3.39 -5.26 9.05
N GLU A 140 -3.18 -4.99 10.34
CA GLU A 140 -3.79 -5.81 11.40
C GLU A 140 -5.30 -5.66 11.38
N GLN A 141 -5.80 -4.43 11.28
CA GLN A 141 -7.22 -4.17 11.17
C GLN A 141 -7.82 -4.80 9.90
N ALA A 142 -7.09 -4.81 8.79
CA ALA A 142 -7.56 -5.50 7.58
C ALA A 142 -7.78 -6.99 7.82
N GLY A 143 -6.80 -7.67 8.41
CA GLY A 143 -6.90 -9.11 8.74
C GLY A 143 -8.05 -9.42 9.69
N TYR A 144 -8.28 -8.57 10.69
CA TYR A 144 -9.39 -8.66 11.62
C TYR A 144 -10.74 -8.48 10.93
N LEU A 145 -10.91 -7.42 10.13
CA LEU A 145 -12.15 -7.14 9.39
C LEU A 145 -12.55 -8.27 8.45
N MET A 146 -11.58 -8.93 7.83
CA MET A 146 -11.83 -10.02 6.89
C MET A 146 -12.54 -11.20 7.58
N LEU A 147 -12.08 -11.64 8.74
CA LEU A 147 -12.73 -12.76 9.45
C LEU A 147 -14.05 -12.32 10.08
N THR A 148 -14.09 -11.18 10.73
CA THR A 148 -15.33 -10.71 11.40
C THR A 148 -16.46 -10.49 10.43
N ASP A 149 -16.18 -9.95 9.22
CA ASP A 149 -17.19 -9.82 8.18
C ASP A 149 -17.58 -11.15 7.54
N LEU A 150 -16.64 -12.10 7.34
CA LEU A 150 -16.98 -13.45 6.92
C LEU A 150 -17.98 -14.11 7.86
N LEU A 151 -17.79 -13.95 9.16
CA LEU A 151 -18.70 -14.50 10.18
C LEU A 151 -20.05 -13.80 10.16
N ARG A 152 -20.06 -12.49 9.95
CA ARG A 152 -21.32 -11.73 9.75
C ARG A 152 -22.08 -12.23 8.52
N GLN A 153 -21.38 -12.51 7.41
CA GLN A 153 -21.98 -13.02 6.17
C GLN A 153 -22.47 -14.47 6.33
N HIS A 154 -21.77 -15.30 7.11
CA HIS A 154 -22.18 -16.67 7.40
C HIS A 154 -23.46 -16.70 8.25
N GLY A 155 -23.61 -15.74 9.17
CA GLY A 155 -24.71 -15.72 10.12
C GLY A 155 -24.44 -16.55 11.39
N PRO A 156 -25.47 -16.76 12.22
CA PRO A 156 -25.33 -17.45 13.51
C PRO A 156 -24.80 -18.88 13.35
N ILE A 157 -23.84 -19.25 14.22
CA ILE A 157 -23.35 -20.62 14.35
C ILE A 157 -24.18 -21.31 15.43
N ALA A 158 -24.73 -22.49 15.13
CA ALA A 158 -25.54 -23.25 16.07
C ALA A 158 -24.74 -23.57 17.36
N SER A 159 -25.45 -23.61 18.49
CA SER A 159 -24.82 -23.93 19.78
C SER A 159 -24.10 -25.28 19.73
N GLY A 160 -22.85 -25.32 20.16
CA GLY A 160 -22.00 -26.51 20.14
C GLY A 160 -21.41 -26.86 18.76
N ALA A 161 -21.83 -26.19 17.69
CA ALA A 161 -21.24 -26.38 16.36
C ALA A 161 -19.91 -25.61 16.23
N THR A 162 -19.07 -26.08 15.31
CA THR A 162 -17.79 -25.42 14.97
C THR A 162 -17.72 -25.17 13.47
N LEU A 163 -17.01 -24.11 13.10
CA LEU A 163 -16.84 -23.66 11.74
C LEU A 163 -15.38 -23.79 11.33
N ASP A 164 -15.08 -24.57 10.31
CA ASP A 164 -13.71 -24.79 9.84
C ASP A 164 -13.28 -23.68 8.87
N LEU A 165 -12.11 -23.07 9.14
CA LEU A 165 -11.47 -22.02 8.38
C LEU A 165 -10.15 -22.50 7.78
N LEU A 166 -9.92 -22.18 6.51
CA LEU A 166 -8.63 -22.28 5.84
C LEU A 166 -8.06 -20.86 5.64
N ALA A 167 -6.74 -20.69 5.77
CA ALA A 167 -6.11 -19.41 5.61
C ALA A 167 -4.91 -19.45 4.65
N PHE A 168 -4.86 -18.44 3.76
CA PHE A 168 -3.78 -18.21 2.81
C PHE A 168 -3.10 -16.89 3.14
N SER A 169 -1.91 -16.96 3.71
CA SER A 169 -1.09 -15.80 4.02
C SER A 169 -0.11 -15.49 2.90
N GLY A 170 0.42 -14.26 2.92
CA GLY A 170 1.43 -13.79 1.98
C GLY A 170 2.80 -14.42 2.18
N ALA A 171 3.87 -13.71 1.83
CA ALA A 171 5.23 -14.14 2.15
C ALA A 171 5.51 -13.95 3.65
N LYS A 172 6.06 -14.97 4.30
CA LYS A 172 6.27 -15.01 5.76
C LYS A 172 7.15 -13.85 6.27
N THR A 173 8.03 -13.33 5.44
CA THR A 173 8.96 -12.25 5.75
C THR A 173 8.43 -10.85 5.38
N THR A 174 7.17 -10.74 4.98
CA THR A 174 6.55 -9.45 4.64
C THR A 174 5.79 -8.90 5.85
N PRO A 175 6.08 -7.69 6.35
CA PRO A 175 5.38 -7.10 7.49
C PRO A 175 3.85 -7.07 7.34
N ALA A 176 3.33 -6.71 6.16
CA ALA A 176 1.88 -6.71 5.90
C ALA A 176 1.24 -8.10 6.08
N ALA A 177 1.92 -9.19 5.65
CA ALA A 177 1.41 -10.55 5.86
C ALA A 177 1.33 -10.89 7.36
N GLN A 178 2.37 -10.57 8.11
CA GLN A 178 2.43 -10.84 9.56
C GLN A 178 1.36 -10.05 10.31
N LEU A 179 1.16 -8.77 9.97
CA LEU A 179 0.13 -7.94 10.60
C LEU A 179 -1.28 -8.44 10.27
N ARG A 180 -1.55 -8.80 9.00
CA ARG A 180 -2.85 -9.40 8.63
C ARG A 180 -3.10 -10.71 9.38
N GLU A 181 -2.08 -11.55 9.58
CA GLU A 181 -2.19 -12.75 10.41
C GLU A 181 -2.48 -12.41 11.88
N GLN A 182 -1.86 -11.37 12.46
CA GLN A 182 -2.17 -10.90 13.80
C GLN A 182 -3.64 -10.50 13.93
N GLY A 183 -4.17 -9.77 12.94
CA GLY A 183 -5.59 -9.42 12.87
C GLY A 183 -6.50 -10.64 12.78
N LEU A 184 -6.14 -11.64 11.96
CA LEU A 184 -6.85 -12.91 11.88
C LEU A 184 -6.86 -13.62 13.24
N ARG A 185 -5.71 -13.70 13.93
CA ARG A 185 -5.59 -14.36 15.25
C ARG A 185 -6.38 -13.63 16.33
N ARG A 186 -6.39 -12.29 16.29
CA ARG A 186 -7.24 -11.48 17.20
C ARG A 186 -8.72 -11.81 17.01
N ALA A 187 -9.20 -11.85 15.78
CA ALA A 187 -10.58 -12.23 15.49
C ALA A 187 -10.91 -13.66 15.90
N LEU A 188 -9.98 -14.62 15.70
CA LEU A 188 -10.17 -16.01 16.14
C LEU A 188 -10.26 -16.13 17.67
N ALA A 189 -9.53 -15.32 18.43
CA ALA A 189 -9.61 -15.31 19.88
C ALA A 189 -10.98 -14.87 20.40
N GLU A 190 -11.68 -14.00 19.66
CA GLU A 190 -13.04 -13.53 19.96
C GLU A 190 -14.12 -14.54 19.51
N HIS A 191 -13.75 -15.50 18.63
CA HIS A 191 -14.68 -16.46 18.03
C HIS A 191 -14.21 -17.91 18.21
N PRO A 192 -14.22 -18.46 19.45
CA PRO A 192 -13.65 -19.78 19.74
C PRO A 192 -14.35 -20.96 19.03
N GLN A 193 -15.55 -20.74 18.47
CA GLN A 193 -16.26 -21.70 17.63
C GLN A 193 -15.66 -21.81 16.21
N VAL A 194 -14.77 -20.90 15.80
CA VAL A 194 -14.07 -20.96 14.50
C VAL A 194 -12.74 -21.70 14.68
N ARG A 195 -12.56 -22.76 13.91
CA ARG A 195 -11.35 -23.59 13.94
C ARG A 195 -10.47 -23.30 12.74
N LEU A 196 -9.34 -22.67 12.94
CA LEU A 196 -8.31 -22.55 11.90
C LEU A 196 -7.67 -23.94 11.69
N ARG A 197 -8.07 -24.62 10.60
CA ARG A 197 -7.60 -25.97 10.27
C ARG A 197 -6.18 -25.94 9.74
N GLN A 198 -5.88 -25.00 8.87
CA GLN A 198 -4.55 -24.83 8.30
C GLN A 198 -4.36 -23.39 7.81
N LEU A 199 -3.15 -22.85 8.05
CA LEU A 199 -2.66 -21.64 7.43
C LEU A 199 -1.45 -21.99 6.56
N VAL A 200 -1.43 -21.51 5.32
CA VAL A 200 -0.33 -21.70 4.37
C VAL A 200 0.17 -20.37 3.83
N TYR A 201 1.43 -20.35 3.39
CA TYR A 201 2.04 -19.19 2.78
C TYR A 201 2.00 -19.33 1.25
N GLY A 202 1.03 -18.64 0.63
CA GLY A 202 0.83 -18.63 -0.82
C GLY A 202 1.72 -17.62 -1.52
N GLU A 203 2.51 -16.82 -0.78
CA GLU A 203 3.52 -15.87 -1.30
C GLU A 203 2.94 -14.90 -2.35
N TRP A 204 1.72 -14.43 -2.09
CA TRP A 204 0.99 -13.51 -2.96
C TRP A 204 0.68 -14.07 -4.36
N ASN A 205 0.87 -15.39 -4.59
CA ASN A 205 0.82 -16.04 -5.88
C ASN A 205 -0.45 -16.88 -6.07
N ARG A 206 -1.17 -16.63 -7.17
CA ARG A 206 -2.43 -17.31 -7.50
C ARG A 206 -2.25 -18.80 -7.72
N GLN A 207 -1.26 -19.19 -8.53
CA GLN A 207 -1.02 -20.57 -8.88
C GLN A 207 -0.63 -21.40 -7.65
N ARG A 208 0.26 -20.86 -6.81
CA ARG A 208 0.65 -21.51 -5.55
C ARG A 208 -0.54 -21.70 -4.62
N ALA A 209 -1.39 -20.69 -4.49
CA ALA A 209 -2.59 -20.79 -3.68
C ALA A 209 -3.59 -21.80 -4.24
N TYR A 210 -3.74 -21.90 -5.56
CA TYR A 210 -4.55 -22.93 -6.22
C TYR A 210 -4.06 -24.33 -5.86
N GLU A 211 -2.76 -24.62 -6.00
CA GLU A 211 -2.15 -25.91 -5.68
C GLU A 211 -2.34 -26.28 -4.21
N GLN A 212 -2.08 -25.32 -3.31
CA GLN A 212 -2.28 -25.49 -1.88
C GLN A 212 -3.75 -25.72 -1.54
N ALA A 213 -4.67 -24.93 -2.11
CA ALA A 213 -6.12 -25.07 -1.89
C ALA A 213 -6.64 -26.43 -2.36
N THR A 214 -6.17 -26.94 -3.50
CA THR A 214 -6.52 -28.27 -4.02
C THR A 214 -6.23 -29.37 -2.99
N GLN A 215 -5.12 -29.29 -2.27
CA GLN A 215 -4.77 -30.26 -1.24
C GLN A 215 -5.54 -30.01 0.07
N MET A 216 -5.68 -28.75 0.47
CA MET A 216 -6.36 -28.39 1.72
C MET A 216 -7.86 -28.74 1.66
N LEU A 217 -8.53 -28.50 0.53
CA LEU A 217 -9.95 -28.82 0.34
C LEU A 217 -10.21 -30.34 0.38
N LYS A 218 -9.28 -31.16 -0.13
CA LYS A 218 -9.36 -32.62 0.00
C LYS A 218 -9.17 -33.07 1.47
N ARG A 219 -8.26 -32.42 2.19
CA ARG A 219 -7.95 -32.77 3.59
C ARG A 219 -9.03 -32.28 4.57
N TYR A 220 -9.68 -31.15 4.25
CA TYR A 220 -10.69 -30.52 5.09
C TYR A 220 -11.97 -30.23 4.27
N PRO A 221 -12.70 -31.28 3.85
CA PRO A 221 -13.84 -31.13 2.94
C PRO A 221 -15.00 -30.35 3.56
N GLN A 222 -15.06 -30.26 4.89
CA GLN A 222 -16.09 -29.54 5.63
C GLN A 222 -15.78 -28.07 5.87
N SER A 223 -14.64 -27.56 5.33
CA SER A 223 -14.31 -26.15 5.48
C SER A 223 -15.38 -25.28 4.85
N ALA A 224 -15.83 -24.29 5.62
CA ALA A 224 -16.88 -23.36 5.22
C ALA A 224 -16.35 -21.95 4.97
N LEU A 225 -15.17 -21.63 5.48
CA LEU A 225 -14.55 -20.31 5.36
C LEU A 225 -13.13 -20.39 4.78
N VAL A 226 -12.82 -19.44 3.91
CA VAL A 226 -11.46 -19.18 3.41
C VAL A 226 -11.09 -17.71 3.65
N TRP A 227 -10.05 -17.49 4.43
CA TRP A 227 -9.42 -16.18 4.62
C TRP A 227 -8.18 -16.09 3.73
N SER A 228 -8.06 -15.07 2.90
CA SER A 228 -6.92 -14.89 2.00
C SER A 228 -6.34 -13.49 2.10
N ALA A 229 -5.06 -13.40 2.46
CA ALA A 229 -4.36 -12.14 2.68
C ALA A 229 -4.25 -11.23 1.44
N ASN A 230 -4.53 -11.72 0.23
CA ASN A 230 -4.71 -10.91 -0.97
C ASN A 230 -5.72 -11.54 -1.94
N ASP A 231 -6.02 -10.81 -3.01
CA ASP A 231 -6.95 -11.19 -4.07
C ASP A 231 -6.42 -12.33 -4.96
N GLU A 232 -5.15 -12.31 -5.33
CA GLU A 232 -4.56 -13.34 -6.19
C GLU A 232 -4.66 -14.72 -5.56
N MET A 233 -4.33 -14.85 -4.28
CA MET A 233 -4.47 -16.13 -3.57
C MET A 233 -5.93 -16.54 -3.39
N ALA A 234 -6.83 -15.58 -3.14
CA ALA A 234 -8.27 -15.86 -3.07
C ALA A 234 -8.80 -16.41 -4.39
N LEU A 235 -8.43 -15.80 -5.52
CA LEU A 235 -8.82 -16.25 -6.85
C LEU A 235 -8.29 -17.64 -7.16
N GLY A 236 -7.05 -17.96 -6.76
CA GLY A 236 -6.48 -19.31 -6.88
C GLY A 236 -7.27 -20.34 -6.05
N ALA A 237 -7.57 -20.01 -4.79
CA ALA A 237 -8.34 -20.91 -3.92
C ALA A 237 -9.81 -21.10 -4.39
N MET A 238 -10.43 -20.04 -4.93
CA MET A 238 -11.78 -20.14 -5.54
C MET A 238 -11.76 -21.07 -6.75
N GLN A 239 -10.75 -20.98 -7.62
CA GLN A 239 -10.60 -21.87 -8.77
C GLN A 239 -10.48 -23.33 -8.32
N ALA A 240 -9.63 -23.63 -7.32
CA ALA A 240 -9.51 -24.98 -6.79
C ALA A 240 -10.85 -25.53 -6.21
N LEU A 241 -11.64 -24.66 -5.57
CA LEU A 241 -12.96 -25.03 -5.09
C LEU A 241 -13.91 -25.36 -6.25
N GLN A 242 -13.93 -24.53 -7.30
CA GLN A 242 -14.76 -24.75 -8.49
C GLN A 242 -14.40 -26.06 -9.20
N ASP A 243 -13.10 -26.35 -9.35
CA ASP A 243 -12.62 -27.60 -9.96
C ASP A 243 -12.99 -28.85 -9.13
N SER A 244 -13.26 -28.67 -7.82
CA SER A 244 -13.81 -29.72 -6.95
C SER A 244 -15.34 -29.88 -7.05
N GLY A 245 -16.02 -29.12 -7.91
CA GLY A 245 -17.47 -29.12 -8.10
C GLY A 245 -18.25 -28.31 -7.07
N ARG A 246 -17.59 -27.51 -6.23
CA ARG A 246 -18.20 -26.65 -5.20
C ARG A 246 -18.27 -25.20 -5.67
N VAL A 247 -19.19 -24.41 -5.11
CA VAL A 247 -19.48 -23.05 -5.55
C VAL A 247 -18.95 -22.04 -4.53
N PRO A 248 -17.96 -21.18 -4.91
CA PRO A 248 -17.50 -20.08 -4.07
C PRO A 248 -18.65 -19.11 -3.76
N GLY A 249 -18.69 -18.61 -2.52
CA GLY A 249 -19.72 -17.72 -2.02
C GLY A 249 -21.03 -18.41 -1.63
N LYS A 250 -21.17 -19.72 -1.93
CA LYS A 250 -22.33 -20.54 -1.55
C LYS A 250 -21.93 -21.69 -0.64
N ASP A 251 -21.02 -22.55 -1.09
CA ASP A 251 -20.57 -23.72 -0.31
C ASP A 251 -19.39 -23.37 0.61
N VAL A 252 -18.63 -22.36 0.26
CA VAL A 252 -17.52 -21.78 1.04
C VAL A 252 -17.53 -20.29 0.87
N LEU A 253 -17.47 -19.54 1.97
CA LEU A 253 -17.35 -18.10 1.96
C LEU A 253 -15.88 -17.69 1.90
N PHE A 254 -15.57 -16.68 1.09
CA PHE A 254 -14.22 -16.20 0.85
C PHE A 254 -14.05 -14.74 1.27
N SER A 255 -12.92 -14.45 1.91
CA SER A 255 -12.48 -13.06 2.07
C SER A 255 -11.17 -12.78 1.33
N ALA A 256 -10.98 -11.53 0.91
CA ALA A 256 -9.77 -11.07 0.25
C ALA A 256 -9.46 -9.62 0.57
N VAL A 257 -8.19 -9.25 0.34
CA VAL A 257 -7.72 -7.86 0.30
C VAL A 257 -7.35 -7.50 -1.13
N ASN A 258 -7.39 -6.25 -1.48
CA ASN A 258 -7.10 -5.57 -2.75
C ASN A 258 -8.37 -5.19 -3.54
N SER A 259 -8.15 -4.74 -4.78
CA SER A 259 -9.24 -4.27 -5.66
C SER A 259 -8.94 -4.52 -7.14
N SER A 260 -8.33 -5.69 -7.46
CA SER A 260 -8.15 -6.06 -8.85
C SER A 260 -9.50 -6.20 -9.56
N PRO A 261 -9.57 -5.98 -10.88
CA PRO A 261 -10.84 -6.13 -11.63
C PRO A 261 -11.48 -7.51 -11.44
N GLN A 262 -10.68 -8.58 -11.34
CA GLN A 262 -11.19 -9.93 -11.15
C GLN A 262 -11.82 -10.13 -9.76
N ILE A 263 -11.19 -9.57 -8.69
CA ILE A 263 -11.77 -9.72 -7.35
C ILE A 263 -12.99 -8.83 -7.15
N LEU A 264 -13.01 -7.64 -7.76
CA LEU A 264 -14.19 -6.78 -7.79
C LEU A 264 -15.35 -7.47 -8.52
N ALA A 265 -15.09 -8.13 -9.67
CA ALA A 265 -16.07 -8.93 -10.37
C ALA A 265 -16.59 -10.09 -9.50
N ALA A 266 -15.69 -10.80 -8.80
CA ALA A 266 -16.09 -11.87 -7.87
C ALA A 266 -16.94 -11.34 -6.69
N ARG A 267 -16.71 -10.09 -6.25
CA ARG A 267 -17.56 -9.43 -5.24
C ARG A 267 -18.94 -9.10 -5.80
N LEU A 268 -19.02 -8.67 -7.07
CA LEU A 268 -20.26 -8.30 -7.73
C LEU A 268 -21.16 -9.52 -8.04
N ASP A 269 -20.55 -10.64 -8.43
CA ASP A 269 -21.27 -11.87 -8.78
C ASP A 269 -21.50 -12.82 -7.59
N GLY A 270 -21.06 -12.44 -6.39
CA GLY A 270 -21.29 -13.15 -5.14
C GLY A 270 -20.32 -14.30 -4.84
N ARG A 271 -19.32 -14.57 -5.70
CA ARG A 271 -18.28 -15.58 -5.41
C ARG A 271 -17.36 -15.16 -4.26
N LEU A 272 -17.14 -13.86 -4.07
CA LEU A 272 -16.41 -13.31 -2.93
C LEU A 272 -17.39 -12.72 -1.92
N SER A 273 -17.37 -13.22 -0.69
CA SER A 273 -18.29 -12.81 0.38
C SER A 273 -17.84 -11.52 1.05
N THR A 274 -16.54 -11.39 1.33
CA THR A 274 -15.95 -10.25 2.03
C THR A 274 -14.76 -9.68 1.25
N LEU A 275 -14.77 -8.39 0.99
CA LEU A 275 -13.66 -7.68 0.37
C LEU A 275 -13.23 -6.51 1.25
N VAL A 276 -11.92 -6.42 1.52
CA VAL A 276 -11.29 -5.30 2.20
C VAL A 276 -10.33 -4.61 1.22
N ALA A 277 -10.45 -3.30 1.05
CA ALA A 277 -9.58 -2.55 0.13
C ALA A 277 -9.34 -1.11 0.60
N GLY A 278 -8.45 -0.40 -0.10
CA GLY A 278 -8.18 1.03 0.10
C GLY A 278 -6.69 1.39 0.15
N HIS A 279 -5.84 0.49 0.56
CA HIS A 279 -4.41 0.78 0.82
C HIS A 279 -3.58 1.06 -0.44
N PHE A 280 -4.04 0.72 -1.65
CA PHE A 280 -3.37 1.15 -2.89
C PHE A 280 -3.28 2.67 -3.02
N THR A 281 -4.17 3.40 -2.34
CA THR A 281 -4.19 4.87 -2.34
C THR A 281 -3.00 5.50 -1.62
N LEU A 282 -2.26 4.74 -0.80
CA LEU A 282 -1.03 5.20 -0.14
C LEU A 282 -0.04 5.84 -1.12
N GLY A 283 0.07 5.29 -2.35
CA GLY A 283 0.98 5.83 -3.37
C GLY A 283 0.72 7.31 -3.67
N GLY A 284 -0.52 7.68 -3.91
CA GLY A 284 -0.89 9.08 -4.19
C GLY A 284 -0.76 9.98 -2.96
N TRP A 285 -1.14 9.46 -1.77
CA TRP A 285 -0.99 10.21 -0.53
C TRP A 285 0.48 10.48 -0.18
N ALA A 286 1.38 9.54 -0.49
CA ALA A 286 2.81 9.75 -0.37
C ALA A 286 3.31 10.93 -1.21
N MET A 287 2.76 11.13 -2.41
CA MET A 287 3.10 12.27 -3.25
C MET A 287 2.67 13.60 -2.65
N VAL A 288 1.53 13.66 -1.95
CA VAL A 288 1.11 14.86 -1.22
C VAL A 288 2.11 15.20 -0.12
N LEU A 289 2.56 14.20 0.67
CA LEU A 289 3.55 14.42 1.73
C LEU A 289 4.89 14.91 1.17
N ILE A 290 5.38 14.32 0.07
CA ILE A 290 6.62 14.73 -0.58
C ILE A 290 6.51 16.15 -1.14
N HIS A 291 5.39 16.46 -1.81
CA HIS A 291 5.15 17.81 -2.31
C HIS A 291 5.20 18.85 -1.17
N ASP A 292 4.51 18.58 -0.08
CA ASP A 292 4.43 19.51 1.04
C ASP A 292 5.78 19.68 1.73
N GLU A 293 6.52 18.59 1.92
CA GLU A 293 7.89 18.63 2.46
C GLU A 293 8.83 19.42 1.54
N ALA A 294 8.74 19.23 0.22
CA ALA A 294 9.51 19.97 -0.78
C ALA A 294 9.17 21.49 -0.78
N LYS A 295 7.97 21.85 -0.34
CA LYS A 295 7.51 23.24 -0.15
C LYS A 295 7.82 23.79 1.25
N GLY A 296 8.59 23.05 2.08
CA GLY A 296 9.01 23.49 3.40
C GLY A 296 7.99 23.27 4.51
N VAL A 297 6.92 22.49 4.27
CA VAL A 297 5.97 22.11 5.32
C VAL A 297 6.61 21.07 6.23
N ASP A 298 6.59 21.31 7.55
CA ASP A 298 6.94 20.28 8.53
C ASP A 298 5.82 19.23 8.60
N ILE A 299 5.92 18.24 7.73
CA ILE A 299 4.95 17.14 7.69
C ILE A 299 4.92 16.35 9.01
N GLY A 300 6.04 16.33 9.78
CA GLY A 300 6.11 15.67 11.08
C GLY A 300 5.19 16.32 12.11
N ALA A 301 5.09 17.64 12.11
CA ALA A 301 4.18 18.38 12.98
C ALA A 301 2.69 18.13 12.64
N LEU A 302 2.36 17.74 11.42
CA LEU A 302 1.00 17.55 10.93
C LEU A 302 0.48 16.09 11.06
N GLY A 303 0.93 15.33 12.03
CA GLY A 303 0.43 13.98 12.30
C GLY A 303 1.54 12.94 12.52
N GLY A 304 2.75 13.40 12.85
CA GLY A 304 3.91 12.53 13.14
C GLY A 304 4.68 12.11 11.88
N ARG A 305 5.89 11.63 12.09
CA ARG A 305 6.73 11.08 11.01
C ARG A 305 6.28 9.67 10.61
N ASN A 306 5.86 8.86 11.58
CA ASN A 306 5.37 7.50 11.34
C ASN A 306 3.84 7.50 11.35
N ARG A 307 3.24 7.28 10.18
CA ARG A 307 1.81 7.40 9.96
C ARG A 307 1.20 6.04 9.68
N GLN A 308 0.30 5.60 10.53
CA GLN A 308 -0.62 4.52 10.22
C GLN A 308 -1.97 5.12 9.79
N GLN A 309 -2.40 4.80 8.57
CA GLN A 309 -3.61 5.34 7.97
C GLN A 309 -4.72 4.30 7.98
N ALA A 310 -5.89 4.69 8.48
CA ALA A 310 -7.11 3.85 8.46
C ALA A 310 -7.71 3.79 7.04
N LEU A 311 -6.99 3.22 6.09
CA LEU A 311 -7.40 3.15 4.68
C LEU A 311 -8.22 1.93 4.34
N PHE A 312 -8.04 0.84 5.08
CA PHE A 312 -8.79 -0.38 4.82
C PHE A 312 -10.26 -0.23 5.21
N GLN A 313 -11.12 -0.57 4.28
CA GLN A 313 -12.57 -0.56 4.45
C GLN A 313 -13.17 -1.83 3.86
N LEU A 314 -14.27 -2.28 4.44
CA LEU A 314 -15.15 -3.26 3.82
C LEU A 314 -15.74 -2.66 2.55
N ILE A 315 -15.66 -3.40 1.44
CA ILE A 315 -16.16 -2.97 0.14
C ILE A 315 -17.48 -3.65 -0.15
N GLU A 316 -18.53 -2.88 0.00
CA GLU A 316 -19.87 -3.32 -0.35
C GLU A 316 -20.06 -3.41 -1.88
N VAL A 317 -21.07 -4.14 -2.34
CA VAL A 317 -21.33 -4.36 -3.77
C VAL A 317 -21.45 -3.04 -4.55
N ALA A 318 -22.08 -2.02 -3.97
CA ALA A 318 -22.17 -0.70 -4.62
C ALA A 318 -20.80 -0.02 -4.78
N GLN A 319 -19.94 -0.14 -3.79
CA GLN A 319 -18.57 0.41 -3.84
C GLN A 319 -17.68 -0.39 -4.80
N ALA A 320 -17.81 -1.73 -4.83
CA ALA A 320 -17.12 -2.58 -5.81
C ALA A 320 -17.47 -2.17 -7.25
N ARG A 321 -18.73 -1.86 -7.53
CA ARG A 321 -19.17 -1.37 -8.84
C ARG A 321 -18.54 -0.03 -9.19
N ARG A 322 -18.41 0.89 -8.22
CA ARG A 322 -17.73 2.18 -8.43
C ARG A 322 -16.24 2.01 -8.69
N LEU A 323 -15.57 1.12 -7.96
CA LEU A 323 -14.13 0.84 -8.13
C LEU A 323 -13.81 0.14 -9.47
N MET A 324 -14.77 -0.56 -10.08
CA MET A 324 -14.62 -1.11 -11.43
C MET A 324 -14.78 -0.06 -12.53
N GLY A 325 -15.42 1.05 -12.25
CA GLY A 325 -15.58 2.16 -13.19
C GLY A 325 -14.29 2.96 -13.37
N PRO A 326 -14.31 3.97 -14.23
CA PRO A 326 -13.20 4.91 -14.36
C PRO A 326 -12.87 5.52 -13.01
N MET A 327 -11.60 5.44 -12.61
CA MET A 327 -11.14 6.04 -11.35
C MET A 327 -11.36 7.55 -11.42
N ARG A 328 -12.12 8.10 -10.47
CA ARG A 328 -12.31 9.56 -10.39
C ARG A 328 -10.96 10.23 -10.16
N SER A 329 -10.75 11.34 -10.83
CA SER A 329 -9.58 12.18 -10.57
C SER A 329 -9.69 12.74 -9.13
N VAL A 330 -8.64 12.50 -8.34
CA VAL A 330 -8.46 13.18 -7.05
C VAL A 330 -7.72 14.48 -7.32
N GLU A 331 -8.20 15.56 -6.75
CA GLU A 331 -7.50 16.85 -6.76
C GLU A 331 -6.45 16.84 -5.62
N PHE A 332 -5.28 16.27 -5.89
CA PHE A 332 -4.23 16.10 -4.88
C PHE A 332 -3.73 17.43 -4.33
N ARG A 333 -3.70 18.49 -5.14
CA ARG A 333 -3.34 19.84 -4.70
C ARG A 333 -4.27 20.37 -3.61
N ALA A 334 -5.55 20.05 -3.68
CA ALA A 334 -6.52 20.46 -2.66
C ALA A 334 -6.25 19.81 -1.30
N LEU A 335 -5.53 18.68 -1.29
CA LEU A 335 -5.15 17.93 -0.08
C LEU A 335 -3.79 18.38 0.49
N SER A 336 -3.07 19.27 -0.19
CA SER A 336 -1.80 19.82 0.29
C SER A 336 -2.01 20.67 1.54
N ALA A 337 -1.05 20.60 2.46
CA ALA A 337 -0.99 21.43 3.66
C ALA A 337 -0.33 22.79 3.42
N VAL A 338 0.18 23.06 2.22
CA VAL A 338 0.79 24.36 1.88
C VAL A 338 -0.23 25.47 2.08
N GLY A 339 0.11 26.45 2.92
CA GLY A 339 -0.77 27.57 3.25
C GLY A 339 -1.93 27.22 4.20
N LYS A 340 -1.98 25.99 4.74
CA LYS A 340 -2.99 25.59 5.74
C LYS A 340 -2.49 25.87 7.16
N PRO A 341 -3.42 26.02 8.13
CA PRO A 341 -3.05 26.25 9.53
C PRO A 341 -2.39 25.03 10.16
N PRO A 342 -1.63 25.16 11.27
CA PRO A 342 -1.00 24.05 11.98
C PRO A 342 -1.95 22.97 12.48
N SER A 343 -3.23 23.29 12.61
CA SER A 343 -4.28 22.33 12.98
C SER A 343 -4.75 21.46 11.82
N TYR A 344 -4.27 21.71 10.61
CA TYR A 344 -4.65 20.91 9.42
C TYR A 344 -4.32 19.42 9.63
N ARG A 345 -5.21 18.58 9.14
CA ARG A 345 -5.02 17.13 9.10
C ARG A 345 -5.31 16.64 7.69
N TYR A 346 -4.42 15.83 7.17
CA TYR A 346 -4.59 15.25 5.83
C TYR A 346 -5.83 14.35 5.79
N PRO A 347 -6.80 14.60 4.89
CA PRO A 347 -8.04 13.82 4.82
C PRO A 347 -7.87 12.54 3.97
N PHE A 348 -6.74 11.87 4.08
CA PHE A 348 -6.42 10.68 3.29
C PHE A 348 -7.44 9.57 3.54
N SER A 349 -8.19 9.20 2.51
CA SER A 349 -9.26 8.22 2.61
C SER A 349 -9.63 7.64 1.25
N LEU A 350 -10.02 6.37 1.21
CA LEU A 350 -10.63 5.75 0.04
C LEU A 350 -11.94 6.45 -0.38
N GLN A 351 -12.64 7.07 0.57
CA GLN A 351 -13.91 7.77 0.29
C GLN A 351 -13.77 8.89 -0.74
N LEU A 352 -12.57 9.47 -0.90
CA LEU A 352 -12.32 10.48 -1.94
C LEU A 352 -12.49 9.94 -3.37
N LEU A 353 -12.33 8.62 -3.54
CA LEU A 353 -12.52 7.92 -4.83
C LEU A 353 -13.94 7.37 -5.00
N LEU A 354 -14.69 7.23 -3.91
CA LEU A 354 -16.01 6.60 -3.89
C LEU A 354 -17.18 7.60 -3.92
N ARG A 355 -16.88 8.90 -3.82
CA ARG A 355 -17.88 10.00 -3.87
C ARG A 355 -18.49 10.20 -5.24
#